data_f960fc0965c78b037dbbe1c6fecaf2ef
#
_entry.id   f960fc0965c78b037dbbe1c6fecaf2ef
#
_cell.length_a   1.000
_cell.length_b   1.000
_cell.length_c   1.000
_cell.angle_alpha   90.00
_cell.angle_beta   90.00
_cell.angle_gamma   90.00
#
_symmetry.space_group_name_H-M   'P 1'
#
loop_
_entity.id
_entity.type
_entity.pdbx_description
1 polymer ?
#
loop_
_entity_poly.entity_id
_entity_poly.type
_entity_poly.pdbx_seq_one_letter_code
_entity_poly.pdbx_strand_id
1 'polypeptide(L)'
;MGKGRKDAGDYEWRNRKGSARRDGEEIINDEDQFYLGNVMPHSTGGINNTFRYKRLSLNVYCDFALGHSIINGMKAHLLRNTMGNCNSTIGRIAYDCWQHPGDTDAKYARFFPNDSDWGNRNWRQSNFMVEKADYLCLRDVSLYYDLPEHWLRKIGIRKVTVGVTGN
;
A
#
# COMPACT_ATOMS: atom_id res chain seq x y z
N MET A 1 3.54 16.21 33.68
CA MET A 1 3.51 15.12 32.66
C MET A 1 2.64 14.00 33.20
N GLY A 2 1.44 13.85 32.68
CA GLY A 2 0.49 12.84 33.14
C GLY A 2 1.00 11.45 32.80
N LYS A 3 1.08 10.59 33.82
CA LYS A 3 1.36 9.16 33.66
C LYS A 3 0.21 8.56 32.87
N GLY A 4 0.52 8.17 31.69
CA GLY A 4 -0.46 7.70 30.77
C GLY A 4 -1.01 6.32 31.13
N ARG A 5 -2.29 6.25 31.46
CA ARG A 5 -3.04 5.02 31.75
C ARG A 5 -3.47 4.38 30.43
N LYS A 6 -3.14 3.11 30.24
CA LYS A 6 -3.71 2.33 29.12
C LYS A 6 -5.12 1.90 29.48
N ASP A 7 -6.03 2.19 28.58
CA ASP A 7 -7.40 1.75 28.67
C ASP A 7 -7.68 0.63 27.64
N ALA A 8 -8.78 -0.08 27.82
CA ALA A 8 -9.21 -1.07 26.85
C ALA A 8 -9.38 -0.43 25.45
N GLY A 9 -8.89 -1.10 24.42
CA GLY A 9 -8.93 -0.63 23.04
C GLY A 9 -7.72 0.20 22.58
N ASP A 10 -6.71 0.42 23.45
CA ASP A 10 -5.47 1.07 23.06
C ASP A 10 -4.46 0.08 22.48
N TYR A 11 -3.57 0.56 21.61
CA TYR A 11 -2.45 -0.25 21.15
C TYR A 11 -1.49 -0.56 22.29
N GLU A 12 -1.06 -1.81 22.34
CA GLU A 12 0.01 -2.25 23.21
C GLU A 12 1.34 -2.23 22.45
N TRP A 13 2.26 -1.39 22.89
CA TRP A 13 3.59 -1.33 22.33
C TRP A 13 4.50 -2.36 23.00
N ARG A 14 5.26 -3.08 22.20
CA ARG A 14 6.23 -4.06 22.69
C ARG A 14 7.65 -3.55 22.48
N ASN A 15 8.51 -3.78 23.45
CA ASN A 15 9.92 -3.51 23.32
C ASN A 15 10.58 -4.54 22.37
N ARG A 16 11.85 -4.31 22.03
CA ARG A 16 12.64 -5.21 21.17
C ARG A 16 12.69 -6.66 21.66
N LYS A 17 12.56 -6.88 22.98
CA LYS A 17 12.53 -8.23 23.58
C LYS A 17 11.14 -8.86 23.54
N GLY A 18 10.15 -8.21 22.99
CA GLY A 18 8.77 -8.69 22.88
C GLY A 18 7.94 -8.55 24.16
N SER A 19 8.49 -7.93 25.19
CA SER A 19 7.75 -7.67 26.43
C SER A 19 6.83 -6.48 26.25
N ALA A 20 5.57 -6.60 26.66
CA ALA A 20 4.66 -5.48 26.75
C ALA A 20 5.14 -4.48 27.81
N ARG A 21 5.08 -3.19 27.48
CA ARG A 21 5.44 -2.16 28.45
C ARG A 21 4.28 -1.88 29.39
N ARG A 22 4.62 -1.80 30.69
CA ARG A 22 3.67 -1.48 31.77
C ARG A 22 3.49 0.02 31.92
N ASP A 23 2.39 0.42 32.56
CA ASP A 23 2.10 1.82 32.87
C ASP A 23 3.25 2.51 33.60
N GLY A 24 3.66 3.68 33.10
CA GLY A 24 4.66 4.54 33.75
C GLY A 24 6.10 4.41 33.24
N GLU A 25 6.39 3.43 32.38
CA GLU A 25 7.69 3.36 31.70
C GLU A 25 7.71 4.22 30.43
N GLU A 26 8.88 4.73 30.07
CA GLU A 26 9.09 5.46 28.83
C GLU A 26 8.72 4.58 27.65
N ILE A 27 7.77 5.03 26.85
CA ILE A 27 6.97 4.14 26.04
C ILE A 27 7.73 3.52 24.89
N ILE A 28 8.76 4.17 24.36
CA ILE A 28 9.61 3.67 23.26
C ILE A 28 10.92 4.43 23.29
N ASN A 29 12.02 3.72 23.38
CA ASN A 29 13.38 4.25 23.20
C ASN A 29 13.85 3.96 21.78
N ASP A 30 14.87 4.67 21.35
CA ASP A 30 15.55 4.39 20.06
C ASP A 30 16.09 2.96 19.99
N GLU A 31 16.39 2.34 21.14
CA GLU A 31 16.81 0.94 21.26
C GLU A 31 15.71 -0.07 20.91
N ASP A 32 14.45 0.33 20.99
CA ASP A 32 13.30 -0.52 20.64
C ASP A 32 13.03 -0.55 19.13
N GLN A 33 13.76 0.22 18.36
CA GLN A 33 13.66 0.20 16.90
C GLN A 33 14.28 -1.09 16.33
N PHE A 34 13.63 -1.66 15.34
CA PHE A 34 14.14 -2.81 14.61
C PHE A 34 13.90 -2.67 13.11
N TYR A 35 14.70 -3.39 12.36
CA TYR A 35 14.63 -3.37 10.90
C TYR A 35 13.38 -4.08 10.40
N LEU A 36 12.57 -3.38 9.63
CA LEU A 36 11.26 -3.87 9.12
C LEU A 36 11.29 -4.26 7.65
N GLY A 37 12.39 -4.05 6.97
CA GLY A 37 12.51 -4.33 5.55
C GLY A 37 13.27 -3.25 4.79
N ASN A 38 13.51 -3.49 3.52
CA ASN A 38 14.20 -2.55 2.65
C ASN A 38 13.19 -1.74 1.84
N VAL A 39 13.44 -0.44 1.69
CA VAL A 39 12.66 0.44 0.81
C VAL A 39 13.01 0.20 -0.66
N MET A 40 14.26 -0.18 -0.94
CA MET A 40 14.70 -0.48 -2.30
C MET A 40 14.39 -1.94 -2.66
N PRO A 41 13.79 -2.19 -3.81
CA PRO A 41 13.54 -3.55 -4.28
C PRO A 41 14.83 -4.35 -4.41
N HIS A 42 14.79 -5.61 -4.02
CA HIS A 42 15.89 -6.56 -4.27
C HIS A 42 16.01 -6.93 -5.75
N SER A 43 14.88 -6.97 -6.44
CA SER A 43 14.81 -7.32 -7.85
C SER A 43 13.82 -6.45 -8.59
N THR A 44 14.24 -5.85 -9.69
CA THR A 44 13.39 -5.12 -10.62
C THR A 44 13.64 -5.60 -12.04
N GLY A 45 12.63 -5.59 -12.85
CA GLY A 45 12.78 -5.99 -14.23
C GLY A 45 11.53 -5.74 -15.07
N GLY A 46 11.70 -5.95 -16.38
CA GLY A 46 10.62 -5.88 -17.33
C GLY A 46 10.67 -7.05 -18.31
N ILE A 47 9.51 -7.53 -18.69
CA ILE A 47 9.34 -8.59 -19.68
C ILE A 47 8.56 -7.99 -20.85
N ASN A 48 9.21 -7.94 -22.01
CA ASN A 48 8.57 -7.54 -23.25
C ASN A 48 8.47 -8.76 -24.18
N ASN A 49 7.26 -9.11 -24.58
CA ASN A 49 7.02 -10.25 -25.44
C ASN A 49 6.21 -9.83 -26.66
N THR A 50 6.70 -10.22 -27.86
CA THR A 50 6.04 -9.93 -29.11
C THR A 50 5.68 -11.22 -29.83
N PHE A 51 4.40 -11.47 -29.98
CA PHE A 51 3.86 -12.61 -30.70
C PHE A 51 3.44 -12.15 -32.11
N ARG A 52 3.90 -12.85 -33.13
CA ARG A 52 3.49 -12.60 -34.52
C ARG A 52 2.88 -13.87 -35.14
N TYR A 53 1.69 -13.68 -35.65
CA TYR A 53 1.01 -14.74 -36.38
C TYR A 53 0.40 -14.20 -37.70
N LYS A 54 0.95 -14.58 -38.83
CA LYS A 54 0.57 -14.03 -40.15
C LYS A 54 0.65 -12.50 -40.18
N ARG A 55 -0.51 -11.83 -40.17
CA ARG A 55 -0.66 -10.37 -40.22
C ARG A 55 -0.96 -9.74 -38.86
N LEU A 56 -1.08 -10.57 -37.83
CA LEU A 56 -1.39 -10.13 -36.46
C LEU A 56 -0.09 -10.06 -35.66
N SER A 57 0.11 -8.97 -34.94
CA SER A 57 1.20 -8.79 -33.98
C SER A 57 0.63 -8.35 -32.65
N LEU A 58 0.94 -9.08 -31.60
CA LEU A 58 0.59 -8.76 -30.22
C LEU A 58 1.89 -8.45 -29.46
N ASN A 59 1.97 -7.29 -28.88
CA ASN A 59 3.04 -6.91 -27.95
C ASN A 59 2.48 -6.80 -26.55
N VAL A 60 3.18 -7.40 -25.57
CA VAL A 60 2.81 -7.37 -24.16
C VAL A 60 4.04 -6.98 -23.37
N TYR A 61 3.93 -5.91 -22.59
CA TYR A 61 4.98 -5.45 -21.69
C TYR A 61 4.50 -5.46 -20.24
N CYS A 62 5.26 -6.13 -19.40
CA CYS A 62 5.06 -6.17 -17.95
C CYS A 62 6.32 -5.68 -17.25
N ASP A 63 6.16 -4.99 -16.13
CA ASP A 63 7.26 -4.69 -15.21
C ASP A 63 6.95 -5.20 -13.80
N PHE A 64 8.01 -5.43 -13.04
CA PHE A 64 7.89 -5.91 -11.67
C PHE A 64 8.95 -5.30 -10.77
N ALA A 65 8.62 -5.19 -9.48
CA ALA A 65 9.57 -4.92 -8.42
C ALA A 65 9.21 -5.80 -7.21
N LEU A 66 10.22 -6.48 -6.67
CA LEU A 66 10.05 -7.51 -5.64
C LEU A 66 11.03 -7.27 -4.48
N GLY A 67 10.61 -7.65 -3.28
CA GLY A 67 11.44 -7.65 -2.09
C GLY A 67 11.61 -6.28 -1.45
N HIS A 68 10.60 -5.42 -1.51
CA HIS A 68 10.64 -4.12 -0.85
C HIS A 68 9.39 -3.85 0.00
N SER A 69 9.54 -2.91 0.91
CA SER A 69 8.47 -2.47 1.80
C SER A 69 8.40 -0.95 1.81
N ILE A 70 7.20 -0.42 1.95
CA ILE A 70 6.95 1.02 2.02
C ILE A 70 6.20 1.37 3.30
N ILE A 71 6.39 2.60 3.77
CA ILE A 71 5.52 3.17 4.80
C ILE A 71 4.28 3.71 4.12
N ASN A 72 3.12 3.16 4.45
CA ASN A 72 1.85 3.64 3.94
C ASN A 72 1.44 4.93 4.66
N GLY A 73 1.86 6.07 4.12
CA GLY A 73 1.59 7.39 4.68
C GLY A 73 0.10 7.73 4.70
N MET A 74 -0.67 7.24 3.74
CA MET A 74 -2.13 7.43 3.70
C MET A 74 -2.80 6.71 4.87
N LYS A 75 -2.43 5.46 5.14
CA LYS A 75 -2.90 4.70 6.30
C LYS A 75 -2.54 5.39 7.60
N ALA A 76 -1.30 5.88 7.73
CA ALA A 76 -0.86 6.65 8.87
C ALA A 76 -1.70 7.92 9.07
N HIS A 77 -2.00 8.64 7.99
CA HIS A 77 -2.81 9.84 8.02
C HIS A 77 -4.26 9.56 8.41
N LEU A 78 -4.87 8.54 7.81
CA LEU A 78 -6.25 8.14 8.13
C LEU A 78 -6.38 7.68 9.58
N LEU A 79 -5.43 6.88 10.09
CA LEU A 79 -5.41 6.44 11.48
C LEU A 79 -5.17 7.60 12.45
N ARG A 80 -4.33 8.56 12.09
CA ARG A 80 -4.12 9.77 12.89
C ARG A 80 -5.39 10.61 13.02
N ASN A 81 -6.15 10.74 11.95
CA ASN A 81 -7.38 11.52 11.94
C ASN A 81 -8.53 10.87 12.71
N THR A 82 -8.50 9.54 12.90
CA THR A 82 -9.45 8.86 13.79
C THR A 82 -9.27 9.29 15.25
N MET A 83 -8.13 9.87 15.57
CA MET A 83 -7.71 10.15 16.94
C MET A 83 -7.87 11.61 17.36
N GLY A 84 -8.86 12.30 16.82
CA GLY A 84 -9.28 13.56 17.42
C GLY A 84 -9.07 14.84 16.61
N ASN A 85 -8.56 14.78 15.39
CA ASN A 85 -8.53 15.96 14.53
C ASN A 85 -9.55 15.78 13.40
N CYS A 86 -10.81 16.10 13.71
CA CYS A 86 -12.01 15.73 12.95
C CYS A 86 -12.19 16.39 11.57
N ASN A 87 -11.14 16.90 10.96
CA ASN A 87 -11.23 17.57 9.67
C ASN A 87 -11.11 16.63 8.46
N SER A 88 -10.99 15.34 8.68
CA SER A 88 -10.83 14.37 7.60
C SER A 88 -11.82 13.23 7.71
N THR A 89 -12.40 12.85 6.60
CA THR A 89 -13.35 11.74 6.48
C THR A 89 -12.63 10.41 6.70
N ILE A 90 -13.08 9.64 7.68
CA ILE A 90 -12.44 8.40 8.14
C ILE A 90 -12.94 7.23 7.32
N GLY A 91 -13.37 7.14 6.26
CA GLY A 91 -13.74 5.98 5.45
C GLY A 91 -14.11 4.71 6.22
N ARG A 92 -14.01 3.55 5.58
CA ARG A 92 -14.36 2.23 6.15
C ARG A 92 -13.50 1.82 7.35
N ILE A 93 -12.35 2.42 7.55
CA ILE A 93 -11.45 2.14 8.69
C ILE A 93 -12.16 2.32 10.04
N ALA A 94 -13.12 3.24 10.11
CA ALA A 94 -13.90 3.49 11.32
C ALA A 94 -14.66 2.25 11.83
N TYR A 95 -15.10 1.39 10.92
CA TYR A 95 -15.84 0.17 11.29
C TYR A 95 -14.93 -0.93 11.84
N ASP A 96 -13.64 -0.88 11.52
CA ASP A 96 -12.63 -1.84 11.96
C ASP A 96 -11.92 -1.38 13.25
N CYS A 97 -12.33 -0.27 13.85
CA CYS A 97 -11.82 0.22 15.13
C CYS A 97 -12.53 -0.43 16.31
N TRP A 98 -11.78 -0.66 17.39
CA TRP A 98 -12.33 -1.17 18.64
C TRP A 98 -13.42 -0.26 19.22
N GLN A 99 -14.58 -0.82 19.58
CA GLN A 99 -15.76 -0.06 20.00
C GLN A 99 -16.17 -0.35 21.47
N HIS A 100 -16.05 -1.59 21.93
CA HIS A 100 -16.51 -1.98 23.26
C HIS A 100 -15.71 -3.15 23.84
N PRO A 101 -15.68 -3.32 25.17
CA PRO A 101 -15.07 -4.47 25.81
C PRO A 101 -15.62 -5.79 25.26
N GLY A 102 -14.70 -6.70 24.88
CA GLY A 102 -15.04 -7.97 24.24
C GLY A 102 -14.95 -7.96 22.72
N ASP A 103 -14.68 -6.82 22.08
CA ASP A 103 -14.42 -6.71 20.66
C ASP A 103 -12.99 -7.22 20.34
N THR A 104 -12.90 -8.49 19.94
CA THR A 104 -11.64 -9.19 19.62
C THR A 104 -11.27 -9.10 18.15
N ASP A 105 -12.19 -8.67 17.30
CA ASP A 105 -12.00 -8.64 15.84
C ASP A 105 -11.53 -7.28 15.33
N ALA A 106 -11.45 -6.28 16.20
CA ALA A 106 -10.98 -4.95 15.88
C ALA A 106 -9.53 -4.97 15.42
N LYS A 107 -9.28 -4.38 14.24
CA LYS A 107 -7.93 -4.24 13.66
C LYS A 107 -7.21 -2.99 14.14
N TYR A 108 -7.94 -2.01 14.59
CA TYR A 108 -7.45 -0.69 14.94
C TYR A 108 -7.86 -0.33 16.38
N ALA A 109 -7.04 0.52 17.01
CA ALA A 109 -7.35 1.03 18.32
C ALA A 109 -8.66 1.85 18.34
N ARG A 110 -9.21 2.05 19.51
CA ARG A 110 -10.41 2.86 19.72
C ARG A 110 -10.22 4.30 19.27
N PHE A 111 -11.33 4.97 18.99
CA PHE A 111 -11.35 6.41 18.77
C PHE A 111 -11.14 7.18 20.07
N PHE A 112 -10.39 8.28 19.97
CA PHE A 112 -10.20 9.21 21.07
C PHE A 112 -10.86 10.55 20.76
N PRO A 113 -11.54 11.17 21.76
CA PRO A 113 -11.94 12.56 21.66
C PRO A 113 -10.72 13.48 21.55
N ASN A 114 -10.92 14.65 20.98
CA ASN A 114 -9.91 15.65 20.60
C ASN A 114 -8.93 16.09 21.68
N ASP A 115 -9.28 15.94 22.96
CA ASP A 115 -8.55 16.53 24.09
C ASP A 115 -7.63 15.59 24.84
N SER A 116 -7.47 14.35 24.39
CA SER A 116 -6.65 13.41 25.12
C SER A 116 -5.24 13.33 24.54
N ASP A 117 -4.22 13.63 25.34
CA ASP A 117 -2.80 13.38 25.08
C ASP A 117 -2.51 11.92 24.64
N TRP A 118 -3.45 11.03 24.88
CA TRP A 118 -3.43 9.62 24.56
C TRP A 118 -3.62 9.34 23.08
N GLY A 119 -4.48 10.03 22.40
CA GLY A 119 -4.69 9.92 20.96
C GLY A 119 -3.42 10.13 20.17
N ASN A 120 -2.53 10.98 20.64
CA ASN A 120 -1.25 11.25 19.99
C ASN A 120 -0.27 10.07 19.99
N ARG A 121 -0.46 9.05 20.82
CA ARG A 121 0.47 7.92 20.92
C ARG A 121 0.12 6.75 20.00
N ASN A 122 -1.15 6.54 19.71
CA ASN A 122 -1.58 5.44 18.84
C ASN A 122 -1.20 5.64 17.36
N TRP A 123 -0.89 6.85 16.92
CA TRP A 123 -0.50 7.16 15.54
C TRP A 123 1.01 7.16 15.27
N ARG A 124 1.84 6.85 16.26
CA ARG A 124 3.29 6.82 16.06
C ARG A 124 3.66 5.84 14.94
N GLN A 125 4.67 6.22 14.18
CA GLN A 125 5.22 5.34 13.15
C GLN A 125 5.66 4.01 13.76
N SER A 126 5.09 2.93 13.26
CA SER A 126 5.33 1.59 13.77
C SER A 126 5.31 0.58 12.61
N ASN A 127 5.65 -0.66 12.91
CA ASN A 127 5.54 -1.78 11.97
C ASN A 127 4.15 -1.91 11.34
N PHE A 128 3.13 -1.42 12.00
CA PHE A 128 1.75 -1.43 11.53
C PHE A 128 1.52 -0.62 10.24
N MET A 129 2.38 0.36 9.99
CA MET A 129 2.33 1.23 8.80
C MET A 129 3.21 0.74 7.67
N VAL A 130 4.04 -0.28 7.91
CA VAL A 130 4.92 -0.85 6.89
C VAL A 130 4.20 -1.97 6.16
N GLU A 131 4.14 -1.86 4.85
CA GLU A 131 3.47 -2.81 3.98
C GLU A 131 4.44 -3.31 2.91
N LYS A 132 4.26 -4.56 2.48
CA LYS A 132 4.98 -5.08 1.30
C LYS A 132 4.47 -4.37 0.06
N ALA A 133 5.40 -3.94 -0.78
CA ALA A 133 5.11 -3.19 -2.00
C ALA A 133 5.47 -3.96 -3.26
N ASP A 134 5.62 -5.27 -3.16
CA ASP A 134 5.89 -6.13 -4.31
C ASP A 134 4.78 -6.00 -5.34
N TYR A 135 5.15 -5.81 -6.60
CA TYR A 135 4.18 -5.75 -7.67
C TYR A 135 4.66 -6.40 -8.97
N LEU A 136 3.70 -6.84 -9.74
CA LEU A 136 3.80 -7.18 -11.16
C LEU A 136 2.71 -6.38 -11.88
N CYS A 137 3.11 -5.51 -12.80
CA CYS A 137 2.20 -4.63 -13.51
C CYS A 137 2.24 -4.88 -15.01
N LEU A 138 1.07 -5.05 -15.62
CA LEU A 138 0.90 -5.06 -17.07
C LEU A 138 0.83 -3.60 -17.54
N ARG A 139 1.88 -3.13 -18.23
CA ARG A 139 2.02 -1.73 -18.64
C ARG A 139 1.48 -1.43 -20.02
N ASP A 140 1.69 -2.36 -20.94
CA ASP A 140 1.28 -2.16 -22.32
C ASP A 140 0.79 -3.46 -22.93
N VAL A 141 -0.33 -3.37 -23.62
CA VAL A 141 -0.82 -4.42 -24.53
C VAL A 141 -1.18 -3.76 -25.85
N SER A 142 -0.44 -4.09 -26.88
CA SER A 142 -0.63 -3.53 -28.22
C SER A 142 -0.93 -4.63 -29.24
N LEU A 143 -2.06 -4.52 -29.91
CA LEU A 143 -2.47 -5.44 -30.96
C LEU A 143 -2.45 -4.72 -32.30
N TYR A 144 -1.70 -5.23 -33.25
CA TYR A 144 -1.55 -4.67 -34.60
C TYR A 144 -1.99 -5.67 -35.66
N TYR A 145 -2.65 -5.19 -36.68
CA TYR A 145 -3.05 -5.97 -37.84
C TYR A 145 -2.63 -5.31 -39.13
N ASP A 146 -1.84 -6.03 -39.95
CA ASP A 146 -1.42 -5.57 -41.28
C ASP A 146 -2.52 -5.92 -42.28
N LEU A 147 -3.07 -4.88 -42.95
CA LEU A 147 -4.12 -5.07 -43.94
C LEU A 147 -3.58 -5.83 -45.17
N PRO A 148 -4.42 -6.66 -45.80
CA PRO A 148 -4.04 -7.39 -47.00
C PRO A 148 -3.64 -6.47 -48.14
N GLU A 149 -2.48 -6.73 -48.79
CA GLU A 149 -1.98 -5.93 -49.92
C GLU A 149 -2.95 -5.82 -51.10
N HIS A 150 -3.74 -6.84 -51.35
CA HIS A 150 -4.68 -6.84 -52.47
C HIS A 150 -5.80 -5.82 -52.33
N TRP A 151 -6.14 -5.40 -51.12
CA TRP A 151 -7.07 -4.30 -50.86
C TRP A 151 -6.40 -2.94 -51.10
N LEU A 152 -5.15 -2.84 -50.71
CA LEU A 152 -4.38 -1.57 -50.72
C LEU A 152 -3.89 -1.20 -52.12
N ARG A 153 -3.57 -2.18 -52.95
CA ARG A 153 -3.14 -1.97 -54.33
C ARG A 153 -4.17 -1.20 -55.19
N LYS A 154 -5.46 -1.39 -54.91
CA LYS A 154 -6.53 -0.67 -55.60
C LYS A 154 -6.53 0.83 -55.38
N ILE A 155 -5.98 1.26 -54.25
CA ILE A 155 -5.92 2.67 -53.82
C ILE A 155 -4.50 3.24 -53.86
N GLY A 156 -3.53 2.52 -54.42
CA GLY A 156 -2.16 2.94 -54.53
C GLY A 156 -1.32 2.98 -53.25
N ILE A 157 -1.83 2.37 -52.18
CA ILE A 157 -1.15 2.30 -50.88
C ILE A 157 -0.36 1.00 -50.75
N ARG A 158 0.88 1.05 -50.28
CA ARG A 158 1.76 -0.11 -50.12
C ARG A 158 1.52 -0.92 -48.86
N LYS A 159 1.30 -0.25 -47.71
CA LYS A 159 1.11 -0.90 -46.43
C LYS A 159 0.24 -0.04 -45.51
N VAL A 160 -0.70 -0.68 -44.85
CA VAL A 160 -1.48 -0.07 -43.74
C VAL A 160 -1.52 -1.07 -42.59
N THR A 161 -1.16 -0.60 -41.41
CA THR A 161 -1.28 -1.34 -40.17
C THR A 161 -2.29 -0.63 -39.27
N VAL A 162 -3.25 -1.35 -38.76
CA VAL A 162 -4.23 -0.85 -37.79
C VAL A 162 -3.91 -1.47 -36.44
N GLY A 163 -3.96 -0.69 -35.38
CA GLY A 163 -3.62 -1.17 -34.05
C GLY A 163 -4.48 -0.57 -32.96
N VAL A 164 -4.58 -1.31 -31.86
CA VAL A 164 -5.20 -0.89 -30.61
C VAL A 164 -4.16 -1.09 -29.51
N THR A 165 -3.97 -0.08 -28.69
CA THR A 165 -3.06 -0.10 -27.55
C THR A 165 -3.82 0.23 -26.28
N GLY A 166 -3.54 -0.53 -25.21
CA GLY A 166 -4.04 -0.30 -23.86
C GLY A 166 -2.89 -0.25 -22.87
N ASN A 167 -2.91 0.73 -21.94
CA ASN A 167 -1.95 0.94 -20.84
C ASN A 167 -2.70 0.90 -19.52
#